data_1978072c6fe7f782016ceb30b5835ce8
#
_entry.id   1978072c6fe7f782016ceb30b5835ce8
#
_cell.length_a   1.000
_cell.length_b   1.000
_cell.length_c   1.000
_cell.angle_alpha   90.00
_cell.angle_beta   90.00
_cell.angle_gamma   90.00
#
_symmetry.space_group_name_H-M   'P 1'
#
loop_
_entity.id
_entity.type
_entity.pdbx_description
1 polymer ?
#
loop_
_entity_poly.entity_id
_entity_poly.type
_entity_poly.pdbx_seq_one_letter_code
_entity_poly.pdbx_strand_id
1 'polypeptide(L)'
;MSKGIAGQREQSPMSAEAIKKKRAFYLASSAFSLLFLGLIYAFSMFAGPMCQAYGLEKSAVALTFNIMMITFCIGAVIGAQIEKRIGLRTTLFASAALFFAGFAGTATFANGSIESVYVFYGVLGGLGVGIGYNSIIATTNVWFPDKVGFSSGVLMMGFGLGSLILGNISINLVPLFGLSSVFSAIGVATVLVVASLAMTLSYPPSNIVTIMAPEKACGTNSDDPADNDNILKTPTFYVYCIWAIVVIAIGLATIGNCASDAQLVGFDVGFATLLVGLVSTCNGLARVIIGALYDKTNVKVTMLVDGIVAICATACIVGAFMTGISGLYVVGAFCCGFCYGGVPVVASAFSRQRFGSKRYPFNLSVVNFAIVFGSLLNIVVQAIVNDPSNRMGVFLIMGALAIISTLDVIVFSKMWNRDMRRLESLRLNSK
;
A
#
# COMPACT_ATOMS: atom_id res chain seq x y z
N MET A 1 21.52 27.24 13.75
CA MET A 1 20.52 28.23 13.29
C MET A 1 19.15 27.59 13.33
N SER A 2 18.39 27.82 14.41
CA SER A 2 17.06 27.30 14.69
C SER A 2 16.01 28.29 14.18
N LYS A 3 15.48 28.05 12.96
CA LYS A 3 14.23 28.68 12.48
C LYS A 3 13.54 27.67 11.58
N GLY A 4 12.57 26.92 12.13
CA GLY A 4 11.83 25.93 11.33
C GLY A 4 10.73 25.17 12.06
N ILE A 5 10.29 25.59 13.24
CA ILE A 5 9.11 25.02 13.93
C ILE A 5 8.26 26.17 14.51
N ALA A 6 8.00 27.18 13.69
CA ALA A 6 7.15 28.30 14.09
C ALA A 6 5.82 28.22 13.31
N GLY A 7 4.95 27.28 13.70
CA GLY A 7 3.62 27.13 13.10
C GLY A 7 2.69 26.16 13.84
N GLN A 8 3.20 25.40 14.80
CA GLN A 8 2.35 24.64 15.71
C GLN A 8 1.84 25.58 16.80
N ARG A 9 0.64 26.14 16.60
CA ARG A 9 -0.11 26.73 17.73
C ARG A 9 -0.22 25.65 18.79
N GLU A 10 0.38 25.83 19.97
CA GLU A 10 0.12 25.03 21.16
C GLU A 10 -1.38 25.03 21.38
N GLN A 11 -2.00 23.90 21.04
CA GLN A 11 -3.42 23.71 21.33
C GLN A 11 -3.54 23.56 22.84
N SER A 12 -4.44 24.33 23.44
CA SER A 12 -4.79 24.22 24.85
C SER A 12 -5.02 22.75 25.24
N PRO A 13 -4.67 22.32 26.47
CA PRO A 13 -4.83 20.95 26.91
C PRO A 13 -6.31 20.53 26.77
N MET A 14 -6.56 19.51 25.94
CA MET A 14 -7.91 18.98 25.72
C MET A 14 -8.26 17.97 26.81
N SER A 15 -9.53 17.89 27.19
CA SER A 15 -10.01 16.85 28.09
C SER A 15 -9.91 15.46 27.43
N ALA A 16 -9.73 14.41 28.23
CA ALA A 16 -9.64 13.03 27.74
C ALA A 16 -10.90 12.61 26.94
N GLU A 17 -12.06 13.10 27.30
CA GLU A 17 -13.31 12.83 26.59
C GLU A 17 -13.37 13.52 25.21
N ALA A 18 -12.94 14.78 25.14
CA ALA A 18 -12.85 15.51 23.88
C ALA A 18 -11.83 14.87 22.92
N ILE A 19 -10.71 14.36 23.44
CA ILE A 19 -9.73 13.60 22.67
C ILE A 19 -10.36 12.32 22.12
N LYS A 20 -11.10 11.54 22.93
CA LYS A 20 -11.76 10.30 22.48
C LYS A 20 -12.76 10.54 21.35
N LYS A 21 -13.61 11.56 21.45
CA LYS A 21 -14.57 11.93 20.40
C LYS A 21 -13.86 12.35 19.12
N LYS A 22 -12.82 13.19 19.22
CA LYS A 22 -12.06 13.69 18.08
C LYS A 22 -11.27 12.57 17.37
N ARG A 23 -10.69 11.64 18.13
CA ARG A 23 -10.02 10.43 17.61
C ARG A 23 -10.97 9.59 16.75
N ALA A 24 -12.16 9.27 17.27
CA ALA A 24 -13.16 8.47 16.56
C ALA A 24 -13.58 9.14 15.24
N PHE A 25 -13.84 10.46 15.28
CA PHE A 25 -14.18 11.24 14.10
C PHE A 25 -13.05 11.22 13.07
N TYR A 26 -11.80 11.45 13.48
CA TYR A 26 -10.66 11.45 12.56
C TYR A 26 -10.39 10.06 11.97
N LEU A 27 -10.54 9.00 12.75
CA LEU A 27 -10.40 7.63 12.24
C LEU A 27 -11.45 7.33 11.16
N ALA A 28 -12.71 7.64 11.43
CA ALA A 28 -13.79 7.40 10.48
C ALA A 28 -13.65 8.24 9.20
N SER A 29 -13.41 9.54 9.34
CA SER A 29 -13.25 10.46 8.18
C SER A 29 -12.00 10.15 7.36
N SER A 30 -10.89 9.76 8.00
CA SER A 30 -9.68 9.33 7.32
C SER A 30 -9.88 8.00 6.59
N ALA A 31 -10.53 7.01 7.22
CA ALA A 31 -10.85 5.74 6.58
C ALA A 31 -11.79 5.93 5.37
N PHE A 32 -12.78 6.83 5.50
CA PHE A 32 -13.66 7.20 4.40
C PHE A 32 -12.90 7.88 3.25
N SER A 33 -11.97 8.79 3.54
CA SER A 33 -11.13 9.42 2.50
C SER A 33 -10.20 8.42 1.82
N LEU A 34 -9.64 7.48 2.59
CA LEU A 34 -8.80 6.41 2.05
C LEU A 34 -9.58 5.43 1.16
N LEU A 35 -10.89 5.27 1.35
CA LEU A 35 -11.75 4.49 0.47
C LEU A 35 -11.75 5.06 -0.97
N PHE A 36 -11.74 6.38 -1.13
CA PHE A 36 -11.64 7.04 -2.44
C PHE A 36 -10.22 6.86 -3.05
N LEU A 37 -9.18 7.06 -2.26
CA LEU A 37 -7.81 6.85 -2.72
C LEU A 37 -7.54 5.38 -3.05
N GLY A 38 -8.26 4.45 -2.41
CA GLY A 38 -8.19 3.00 -2.64
C GLY A 38 -8.68 2.55 -4.01
N LEU A 39 -9.31 3.42 -4.81
CA LEU A 39 -9.65 3.16 -6.21
C LEU A 39 -8.44 2.79 -7.09
N ILE A 40 -7.22 3.05 -6.63
CA ILE A 40 -5.99 2.59 -7.29
C ILE A 40 -6.03 1.06 -7.56
N TYR A 41 -6.63 0.28 -6.66
CA TYR A 41 -6.78 -1.18 -6.81
C TYR A 41 -7.94 -1.60 -7.72
N ALA A 42 -8.79 -0.67 -8.14
CA ALA A 42 -9.84 -0.93 -9.12
C ALA A 42 -9.35 -0.87 -10.59
N PHE A 43 -8.07 -0.58 -10.81
CA PHE A 43 -7.50 -0.41 -12.16
C PHE A 43 -7.89 -1.54 -13.12
N SER A 44 -7.78 -2.80 -12.69
CA SER A 44 -8.09 -3.94 -13.56
C SER A 44 -9.55 -4.00 -14.01
N MET A 45 -10.49 -3.40 -13.25
CA MET A 45 -11.89 -3.25 -13.66
C MET A 45 -12.02 -2.23 -14.81
N PHE A 46 -11.22 -1.17 -14.78
CA PHE A 46 -11.26 -0.10 -15.79
C PHE A 46 -10.42 -0.39 -17.03
N ALA A 47 -9.46 -1.31 -16.97
CA ALA A 47 -8.52 -1.59 -18.06
C ALA A 47 -9.24 -1.98 -19.38
N GLY A 48 -10.21 -2.88 -19.32
CA GLY A 48 -11.02 -3.27 -20.48
C GLY A 48 -11.82 -2.10 -21.07
N PRO A 49 -12.64 -1.41 -20.29
CA PRO A 49 -13.33 -0.19 -20.71
C PRO A 49 -12.40 0.90 -21.26
N MET A 50 -11.18 1.08 -20.72
CA MET A 50 -10.20 2.03 -21.26
C MET A 50 -9.73 1.63 -22.66
N CYS A 51 -9.46 0.33 -22.90
CA CYS A 51 -9.11 -0.16 -24.22
C CYS A 51 -10.22 0.13 -25.23
N GLN A 52 -11.47 -0.11 -24.86
CA GLN A 52 -12.63 0.12 -25.74
C GLN A 52 -12.92 1.59 -25.96
N ALA A 53 -12.97 2.39 -24.89
CA ALA A 53 -13.35 3.81 -24.96
C ALA A 53 -12.29 4.66 -25.66
N TYR A 54 -11.00 4.34 -25.48
CA TYR A 54 -9.89 5.15 -25.97
C TYR A 54 -9.14 4.52 -27.15
N GLY A 55 -9.56 3.34 -27.63
CA GLY A 55 -8.90 2.66 -28.76
C GLY A 55 -7.46 2.22 -28.45
N LEU A 56 -7.18 1.79 -27.21
CA LEU A 56 -5.84 1.50 -26.72
C LEU A 56 -5.55 0.00 -26.70
N GLU A 57 -4.28 -0.36 -26.90
CA GLU A 57 -3.84 -1.75 -26.83
C GLU A 57 -3.79 -2.26 -25.39
N LYS A 58 -4.27 -3.49 -25.16
CA LYS A 58 -4.40 -4.09 -23.82
C LYS A 58 -3.06 -4.19 -23.07
N SER A 59 -1.99 -4.56 -23.78
CA SER A 59 -0.62 -4.66 -23.24
C SER A 59 -0.11 -3.32 -22.72
N ALA A 60 -0.34 -2.25 -23.49
CA ALA A 60 0.05 -0.90 -23.12
C ALA A 60 -0.76 -0.38 -21.92
N VAL A 61 -2.08 -0.60 -21.91
CA VAL A 61 -2.93 -0.23 -20.76
C VAL A 61 -2.49 -0.94 -19.48
N ALA A 62 -2.12 -2.22 -19.55
CA ALA A 62 -1.68 -2.98 -18.37
C ALA A 62 -0.41 -2.39 -17.70
N LEU A 63 0.49 -1.77 -18.48
CA LEU A 63 1.68 -1.10 -17.95
C LEU A 63 1.34 0.11 -17.06
N THR A 64 0.20 0.77 -17.32
CA THR A 64 -0.26 1.93 -16.53
C THR A 64 -0.35 1.62 -15.04
N PHE A 65 -0.78 0.40 -14.67
CA PHE A 65 -0.86 0.00 -13.25
C PHE A 65 0.51 0.00 -12.58
N ASN A 66 1.53 -0.53 -13.26
CA ASN A 66 2.88 -0.55 -12.69
C ASN A 66 3.44 0.88 -12.55
N ILE A 67 3.22 1.74 -13.55
CA ILE A 67 3.60 3.17 -13.48
C ILE A 67 2.92 3.82 -12.28
N MET A 68 1.61 3.58 -12.09
CA MET A 68 0.83 4.14 -11.00
C MET A 68 1.35 3.64 -9.62
N MET A 69 1.74 2.38 -9.49
CA MET A 69 2.29 1.84 -8.24
C MET A 69 3.67 2.41 -7.92
N ILE A 70 4.52 2.62 -8.93
CA ILE A 70 5.83 3.26 -8.76
C ILE A 70 5.64 4.71 -8.30
N THR A 71 4.78 5.46 -8.98
CA THR A 71 4.53 6.87 -8.66
C THR A 71 3.77 7.04 -7.34
N PHE A 72 2.93 6.09 -6.95
CA PHE A 72 2.35 6.01 -5.60
C PHE A 72 3.43 5.99 -4.52
N CYS A 73 4.46 5.15 -4.65
CA CYS A 73 5.56 5.08 -3.69
C CYS A 73 6.39 6.37 -3.66
N ILE A 74 6.68 6.93 -4.83
CA ILE A 74 7.39 8.21 -4.96
C ILE A 74 6.56 9.32 -4.31
N GLY A 75 5.26 9.35 -4.57
CA GLY A 75 4.31 10.29 -4.00
C GLY A 75 4.27 10.23 -2.46
N ALA A 76 4.32 9.03 -1.88
CA ALA A 76 4.35 8.86 -0.42
C ALA A 76 5.60 9.49 0.23
N VAL A 77 6.76 9.35 -0.42
CA VAL A 77 8.02 9.97 0.06
C VAL A 77 8.00 11.48 -0.12
N ILE A 78 7.59 11.95 -1.30
CA ILE A 78 7.47 13.38 -1.61
C ILE A 78 6.47 14.03 -0.66
N GLY A 79 5.31 13.40 -0.41
CA GLY A 79 4.27 13.86 0.50
C GLY A 79 4.82 14.09 1.91
N ALA A 80 5.59 13.15 2.44
CA ALA A 80 6.21 13.28 3.76
C ALA A 80 7.20 14.47 3.85
N GLN A 81 7.89 14.81 2.75
CA GLN A 81 8.80 15.96 2.72
C GLN A 81 8.05 17.28 2.56
N ILE A 82 7.03 17.29 1.69
CA ILE A 82 6.17 18.45 1.47
C ILE A 82 5.43 18.81 2.75
N GLU A 83 4.85 17.83 3.44
CA GLU A 83 4.10 18.02 4.69
C GLU A 83 4.94 18.72 5.79
N LYS A 84 6.21 18.36 5.89
CA LYS A 84 7.15 19.04 6.83
C LYS A 84 7.38 20.52 6.49
N ARG A 85 7.29 20.91 5.22
CA ARG A 85 7.58 22.28 4.75
C ARG A 85 6.36 23.17 4.71
N ILE A 86 5.25 22.66 4.17
CA ILE A 86 4.05 23.45 3.90
C ILE A 86 2.82 23.01 4.72
N GLY A 87 2.99 21.99 5.57
CA GLY A 87 1.98 21.49 6.49
C GLY A 87 0.97 20.52 5.88
N LEU A 88 0.28 19.79 6.76
CA LEU A 88 -0.66 18.73 6.42
C LEU A 88 -1.77 19.19 5.46
N ARG A 89 -2.42 20.33 5.78
CA ARG A 89 -3.57 20.83 5.05
C ARG A 89 -3.26 21.06 3.57
N THR A 90 -2.17 21.76 3.29
CA THR A 90 -1.71 22.06 1.92
C THR A 90 -1.31 20.79 1.19
N THR A 91 -0.69 19.83 1.89
CA THR A 91 -0.29 18.54 1.33
C THR A 91 -1.50 17.72 0.90
N LEU A 92 -2.58 17.70 1.69
CA LEU A 92 -3.81 17.00 1.33
C LEU A 92 -4.55 17.68 0.16
N PHE A 93 -4.55 19.01 0.07
CA PHE A 93 -5.06 19.72 -1.10
C PHE A 93 -4.25 19.42 -2.36
N ALA A 94 -2.93 19.35 -2.28
CA ALA A 94 -2.07 18.95 -3.39
C ALA A 94 -2.36 17.50 -3.84
N SER A 95 -2.55 16.58 -2.90
CA SER A 95 -2.98 15.20 -3.18
C SER A 95 -4.31 15.17 -3.95
N ALA A 96 -5.31 15.90 -3.46
CA ALA A 96 -6.63 15.97 -4.09
C ALA A 96 -6.56 16.55 -5.51
N ALA A 97 -5.79 17.63 -5.70
CA ALA A 97 -5.58 18.25 -7.01
C ALA A 97 -4.88 17.33 -8.01
N LEU A 98 -3.83 16.61 -7.58
CA LEU A 98 -3.12 15.64 -8.43
C LEU A 98 -4.02 14.45 -8.80
N PHE A 99 -4.80 13.93 -7.84
CA PHE A 99 -5.76 12.85 -8.11
C PHE A 99 -6.80 13.30 -9.13
N PHE A 100 -7.38 14.49 -8.95
CA PHE A 100 -8.33 15.06 -9.89
C PHE A 100 -7.72 15.23 -11.28
N ALA A 101 -6.54 15.85 -11.36
CA ALA A 101 -5.84 16.02 -12.63
C ALA A 101 -5.55 14.67 -13.31
N GLY A 102 -5.25 13.62 -12.52
CA GLY A 102 -5.07 12.27 -13.00
C GLY A 102 -6.33 11.70 -13.66
N PHE A 103 -7.44 11.70 -12.95
CA PHE A 103 -8.69 11.11 -13.43
C PHE A 103 -9.39 11.98 -14.50
N ALA A 104 -9.54 13.27 -14.26
CA ALA A 104 -10.16 14.19 -15.22
C ALA A 104 -9.28 14.39 -16.47
N GLY A 105 -7.94 14.42 -16.30
CA GLY A 105 -7.02 14.48 -17.43
C GLY A 105 -7.08 13.23 -18.30
N THR A 106 -7.18 12.04 -17.69
CA THR A 106 -7.41 10.79 -18.46
C THR A 106 -8.74 10.86 -19.21
N ALA A 107 -9.80 11.31 -18.54
CA ALA A 107 -11.12 11.46 -19.17
C ALA A 107 -11.12 12.35 -20.40
N THR A 108 -10.25 13.37 -20.42
CA THR A 108 -10.25 14.42 -21.45
C THR A 108 -9.23 14.14 -22.55
N PHE A 109 -8.05 13.60 -22.21
CA PHE A 109 -6.90 13.55 -23.10
C PHE A 109 -6.48 12.14 -23.53
N ALA A 110 -7.11 11.06 -23.01
CA ALA A 110 -6.69 9.70 -23.29
C ALA A 110 -7.08 9.19 -24.70
N ASN A 111 -7.90 9.91 -25.45
CA ASN A 111 -8.42 9.50 -26.77
C ASN A 111 -7.28 9.15 -27.74
N GLY A 112 -7.05 7.85 -27.98
CA GLY A 112 -6.02 7.35 -28.88
C GLY A 112 -4.57 7.51 -28.41
N SER A 113 -4.34 8.06 -27.21
CA SER A 113 -2.99 8.30 -26.67
C SER A 113 -2.74 7.56 -25.36
N ILE A 114 -1.93 6.51 -25.45
CA ILE A 114 -1.50 5.76 -24.26
C ILE A 114 -0.56 6.61 -23.37
N GLU A 115 0.22 7.50 -23.96
CA GLU A 115 1.10 8.42 -23.23
C GLU A 115 0.30 9.33 -22.30
N SER A 116 -0.87 9.80 -22.75
CA SER A 116 -1.79 10.58 -21.92
C SER A 116 -2.29 9.76 -20.73
N VAL A 117 -2.61 8.48 -20.92
CA VAL A 117 -3.00 7.58 -19.81
C VAL A 117 -1.84 7.38 -18.84
N TYR A 118 -0.61 7.19 -19.33
CA TYR A 118 0.57 7.05 -18.47
C TYR A 118 0.80 8.31 -17.64
N VAL A 119 0.72 9.50 -18.26
CA VAL A 119 0.96 10.77 -17.57
C VAL A 119 -0.17 11.07 -16.57
N PHE A 120 -1.42 11.06 -17.04
CA PHE A 120 -2.53 11.47 -16.19
C PHE A 120 -2.89 10.38 -15.17
N TYR A 121 -3.32 9.21 -15.61
CA TYR A 121 -3.75 8.16 -14.70
C TYR A 121 -2.57 7.57 -13.91
N GLY A 122 -1.48 7.21 -14.62
CA GLY A 122 -0.32 6.57 -14.04
C GLY A 122 0.48 7.51 -13.13
N VAL A 123 0.96 8.64 -13.66
CA VAL A 123 1.88 9.50 -12.91
C VAL A 123 1.12 10.41 -11.95
N LEU A 124 0.21 11.26 -12.45
CA LEU A 124 -0.47 12.25 -11.59
C LEU A 124 -1.43 11.58 -10.61
N GLY A 125 -2.20 10.58 -11.07
CA GLY A 125 -3.07 9.79 -10.21
C GLY A 125 -2.28 9.07 -9.12
N GLY A 126 -1.21 8.36 -9.48
CA GLY A 126 -0.37 7.64 -8.52
C GLY A 126 0.30 8.55 -7.50
N LEU A 127 0.90 9.68 -7.93
CA LEU A 127 1.47 10.68 -7.01
C LEU A 127 0.41 11.22 -6.05
N GLY A 128 -0.78 11.58 -6.56
CA GLY A 128 -1.88 12.09 -5.75
C GLY A 128 -2.29 11.11 -4.67
N VAL A 129 -2.49 9.83 -5.03
CA VAL A 129 -2.82 8.76 -4.08
C VAL A 129 -1.72 8.58 -3.05
N GLY A 130 -0.44 8.53 -3.47
CA GLY A 130 0.69 8.30 -2.57
C GLY A 130 0.86 9.39 -1.52
N ILE A 131 0.78 10.66 -1.94
CA ILE A 131 0.84 11.82 -1.05
C ILE A 131 -0.27 11.74 0.00
N GLY A 132 -1.54 11.56 -0.44
CA GLY A 132 -2.69 11.52 0.45
C GLY A 132 -2.68 10.33 1.40
N TYR A 133 -2.42 9.14 0.89
CA TYR A 133 -2.36 7.90 1.67
C TYR A 133 -1.38 8.01 2.84
N ASN A 134 -0.15 8.42 2.55
CA ASN A 134 0.88 8.50 3.58
C ASN A 134 0.56 9.57 4.65
N SER A 135 0.16 10.77 4.21
CA SER A 135 -0.17 11.87 5.12
C SER A 135 -1.38 11.57 6.00
N ILE A 136 -2.43 10.97 5.44
CA ILE A 136 -3.64 10.59 6.20
C ILE A 136 -3.29 9.53 7.26
N ILE A 137 -2.61 8.45 6.87
CA ILE A 137 -2.27 7.37 7.79
C ILE A 137 -1.32 7.86 8.88
N ALA A 138 -0.25 8.57 8.51
CA ALA A 138 0.74 9.05 9.46
C ALA A 138 0.10 9.97 10.51
N THR A 139 -0.68 10.97 10.07
CA THR A 139 -1.32 11.93 10.98
C THR A 139 -2.38 11.28 11.86
N THR A 140 -3.22 10.41 11.29
CA THR A 140 -4.28 9.76 12.07
C THR A 140 -3.69 8.81 13.12
N ASN A 141 -2.61 8.07 12.80
CA ASN A 141 -1.97 7.18 13.75
C ASN A 141 -1.36 7.89 14.97
N VAL A 142 -0.93 9.15 14.83
CA VAL A 142 -0.44 9.94 15.98
C VAL A 142 -1.54 10.20 17.02
N TRP A 143 -2.81 10.20 16.62
CA TRP A 143 -3.95 10.28 17.55
C TRP A 143 -4.18 8.99 18.35
N PHE A 144 -3.54 7.87 17.98
CA PHE A 144 -3.74 6.54 18.58
C PHE A 144 -2.44 5.94 19.13
N PRO A 145 -1.72 6.63 20.06
CA PRO A 145 -0.45 6.11 20.58
C PRO A 145 -0.64 4.82 21.39
N ASP A 146 -1.84 4.61 21.94
CA ASP A 146 -2.27 3.39 22.65
C ASP A 146 -2.61 2.22 21.73
N LYS A 147 -3.16 2.49 20.52
CA LYS A 147 -3.75 1.50 19.60
C LYS A 147 -3.37 1.74 18.13
N VAL A 148 -2.07 1.95 17.86
CA VAL A 148 -1.56 2.25 16.51
C VAL A 148 -1.89 1.12 15.53
N GLY A 149 -1.80 -0.15 15.95
CA GLY A 149 -2.16 -1.30 15.11
C GLY A 149 -3.62 -1.29 14.70
N PHE A 150 -4.53 -1.02 15.63
CA PHE A 150 -5.97 -0.91 15.36
C PHE A 150 -6.27 0.23 14.38
N SER A 151 -5.73 1.44 14.63
CA SER A 151 -5.97 2.59 13.75
C SER A 151 -5.43 2.37 12.34
N SER A 152 -4.21 1.84 12.22
CA SER A 152 -3.63 1.47 10.93
C SER A 152 -4.47 0.42 10.21
N GLY A 153 -4.95 -0.60 10.92
CA GLY A 153 -5.83 -1.64 10.36
C GLY A 153 -7.11 -1.08 9.77
N VAL A 154 -7.82 -0.20 10.52
CA VAL A 154 -9.05 0.44 10.05
C VAL A 154 -8.81 1.33 8.83
N LEU A 155 -7.74 2.13 8.86
CA LEU A 155 -7.36 3.01 7.74
C LEU A 155 -7.03 2.21 6.48
N MET A 156 -6.23 1.18 6.62
CA MET A 156 -5.82 0.33 5.51
C MET A 156 -6.95 -0.54 4.97
N MET A 157 -7.90 -0.94 5.83
CA MET A 157 -9.13 -1.60 5.41
C MET A 157 -10.00 -0.65 4.58
N GLY A 158 -10.16 0.62 5.01
CA GLY A 158 -10.83 1.65 4.22
C GLY A 158 -10.25 1.77 2.82
N PHE A 159 -8.92 1.83 2.72
CA PHE A 159 -8.21 1.85 1.43
C PHE A 159 -8.47 0.58 0.59
N GLY A 160 -8.43 -0.61 1.19
CA GLY A 160 -8.70 -1.88 0.50
C GLY A 160 -10.14 -2.02 0.00
N LEU A 161 -11.12 -1.50 0.78
CA LEU A 161 -12.54 -1.52 0.42
C LEU A 161 -12.88 -0.57 -0.75
N GLY A 162 -11.99 0.36 -1.11
CA GLY A 162 -12.20 1.33 -2.19
C GLY A 162 -12.57 0.67 -3.51
N SER A 163 -11.83 -0.35 -3.94
CA SER A 163 -12.13 -1.07 -5.18
C SER A 163 -13.40 -1.92 -5.06
N LEU A 164 -13.68 -2.55 -3.91
CA LEU A 164 -14.90 -3.32 -3.71
C LEU A 164 -16.16 -2.44 -3.76
N ILE A 165 -16.16 -1.31 -3.10
CA ILE A 165 -17.33 -0.45 -2.99
C ILE A 165 -17.38 0.53 -4.17
N LEU A 166 -16.42 1.46 -4.23
CA LEU A 166 -16.43 2.51 -5.23
C LEU A 166 -16.05 2.00 -6.63
N GLY A 167 -15.17 1.02 -6.74
CA GLY A 167 -14.81 0.40 -8.00
C GLY A 167 -16.00 -0.28 -8.65
N ASN A 168 -16.76 -1.11 -7.91
CA ASN A 168 -17.97 -1.75 -8.42
C ASN A 168 -19.08 -0.75 -8.74
N ILE A 169 -19.29 0.27 -7.92
CA ILE A 169 -20.24 1.33 -8.24
C ILE A 169 -19.85 2.02 -9.54
N SER A 170 -18.58 2.44 -9.64
CA SER A 170 -18.09 3.20 -10.79
C SER A 170 -18.16 2.41 -12.10
N ILE A 171 -17.74 1.13 -12.09
CA ILE A 171 -17.76 0.32 -13.32
C ILE A 171 -19.19 0.08 -13.83
N ASN A 172 -20.18 -0.09 -12.92
CA ASN A 172 -21.59 -0.24 -13.29
C ASN A 172 -22.21 1.05 -13.84
N LEU A 173 -21.62 2.22 -13.56
CA LEU A 173 -22.05 3.49 -14.14
C LEU A 173 -21.45 3.75 -15.53
N VAL A 174 -20.38 3.05 -15.91
CA VAL A 174 -19.73 3.25 -17.23
C VAL A 174 -20.66 3.01 -18.41
N PRO A 175 -21.50 1.95 -18.45
CA PRO A 175 -22.45 1.73 -19.55
C PRO A 175 -23.52 2.82 -19.68
N LEU A 176 -23.85 3.52 -18.57
CA LEU A 176 -24.89 4.55 -18.52
C LEU A 176 -24.38 5.93 -18.90
N PHE A 177 -23.19 6.29 -18.43
CA PHE A 177 -22.66 7.66 -18.52
C PHE A 177 -21.37 7.78 -19.33
N GLY A 178 -20.78 6.65 -19.75
CA GLY A 178 -19.48 6.60 -20.40
C GLY A 178 -18.31 6.72 -19.41
N LEU A 179 -17.15 6.17 -19.80
CA LEU A 179 -15.96 6.08 -18.94
C LEU A 179 -15.43 7.47 -18.55
N SER A 180 -15.39 8.41 -19.49
CA SER A 180 -14.87 9.78 -19.24
C SER A 180 -15.71 10.53 -18.21
N SER A 181 -17.05 10.42 -18.26
CA SER A 181 -17.92 11.04 -17.26
C SER A 181 -17.72 10.42 -15.88
N VAL A 182 -17.60 9.09 -15.82
CA VAL A 182 -17.34 8.37 -14.56
C VAL A 182 -16.00 8.76 -13.95
N PHE A 183 -14.93 8.84 -14.75
CA PHE A 183 -13.62 9.28 -14.27
C PHE A 183 -13.63 10.71 -13.76
N SER A 184 -14.31 11.62 -14.47
CA SER A 184 -14.47 13.00 -14.01
C SER A 184 -15.24 13.08 -12.69
N ALA A 185 -16.31 12.29 -12.55
CA ALA A 185 -17.09 12.21 -11.32
C ALA A 185 -16.29 11.65 -10.14
N ILE A 186 -15.49 10.61 -10.36
CA ILE A 186 -14.55 10.06 -9.36
C ILE A 186 -13.56 11.16 -8.92
N GLY A 187 -12.97 11.87 -9.88
CA GLY A 187 -12.04 12.96 -9.58
C GLY A 187 -12.68 14.05 -8.71
N VAL A 188 -13.86 14.54 -9.07
CA VAL A 188 -14.60 15.55 -8.30
C VAL A 188 -14.96 15.04 -6.91
N ALA A 189 -15.53 13.85 -6.80
CA ALA A 189 -15.91 13.26 -5.52
C ALA A 189 -14.70 13.11 -4.58
N THR A 190 -13.57 12.67 -5.11
CA THR A 190 -12.33 12.53 -4.32
C THR A 190 -11.81 13.89 -3.84
N VAL A 191 -11.85 14.92 -4.69
CA VAL A 191 -11.50 16.29 -4.26
C VAL A 191 -12.37 16.75 -3.10
N LEU A 192 -13.70 16.60 -3.22
CA LEU A 192 -14.63 17.02 -2.17
C LEU A 192 -14.34 16.30 -0.84
N VAL A 193 -14.10 15.00 -0.89
CA VAL A 193 -13.86 14.19 0.32
C VAL A 193 -12.49 14.49 0.93
N VAL A 194 -11.41 14.50 0.14
CA VAL A 194 -10.06 14.75 0.65
C VAL A 194 -9.88 16.21 1.09
N ALA A 195 -10.47 17.16 0.37
CA ALA A 195 -10.45 18.56 0.78
C ALA A 195 -11.23 18.79 2.09
N SER A 196 -12.38 18.14 2.27
CA SER A 196 -13.12 18.18 3.54
C SER A 196 -12.30 17.63 4.70
N LEU A 197 -11.58 16.53 4.47
CA LEU A 197 -10.64 16.00 5.45
C LEU A 197 -9.49 16.99 5.72
N ALA A 198 -8.92 17.61 4.70
CA ALA A 198 -7.84 18.60 4.82
C ALA A 198 -8.24 19.81 5.67
N MET A 199 -9.53 20.16 5.69
CA MET A 199 -10.05 21.26 6.50
C MET A 199 -10.23 20.86 7.97
N THR A 200 -10.45 19.60 8.26
CA THR A 200 -10.80 19.10 9.61
C THR A 200 -9.63 18.40 10.32
N LEU A 201 -8.86 17.57 9.62
CA LEU A 201 -7.79 16.79 10.20
C LEU A 201 -6.63 17.69 10.67
N SER A 202 -6.21 17.49 11.91
CA SER A 202 -5.10 18.23 12.51
C SER A 202 -4.21 17.30 13.34
N TYR A 203 -3.00 17.74 13.67
CA TYR A 203 -2.14 17.04 14.62
C TYR A 203 -2.75 17.05 16.03
N PRO A 204 -2.49 16.00 16.83
CA PRO A 204 -2.94 15.98 18.23
C PRO A 204 -2.16 16.98 19.09
N PRO A 205 -2.71 17.32 20.28
CA PRO A 205 -1.99 18.11 21.26
C PRO A 205 -0.74 17.35 21.78
N SER A 206 0.29 18.09 22.22
CA SER A 206 1.57 17.53 22.66
C SER A 206 1.46 16.52 23.82
N ASN A 207 0.43 16.64 24.64
CA ASN A 207 0.18 15.79 25.81
C ASN A 207 -0.61 14.49 25.48
N ILE A 208 -0.89 14.18 24.20
CA ILE A 208 -1.73 13.02 23.83
C ILE A 208 -1.12 11.70 24.32
N VAL A 209 0.21 11.55 24.26
CA VAL A 209 0.91 10.33 24.70
C VAL A 209 0.76 10.16 26.21
N THR A 210 0.91 11.23 26.99
CA THR A 210 0.74 11.22 28.45
C THR A 210 -0.67 10.84 28.87
N ILE A 211 -1.69 11.31 28.12
CA ILE A 211 -3.11 11.04 28.43
C ILE A 211 -3.54 9.64 27.97
N MET A 212 -3.11 9.19 26.77
CA MET A 212 -3.65 7.99 26.13
C MET A 212 -2.74 6.76 26.24
N ALA A 213 -1.45 6.94 26.54
CA ALA A 213 -0.48 5.86 26.69
C ALA A 213 0.58 6.22 27.76
N PRO A 214 0.18 6.43 29.04
CA PRO A 214 1.08 6.88 30.10
C PRO A 214 2.27 5.92 30.30
N GLU A 215 2.07 4.61 30.12
CA GLU A 215 3.14 3.61 30.21
C GLU A 215 4.25 3.84 29.16
N LYS A 216 3.88 4.34 27.97
CA LYS A 216 4.85 4.67 26.92
C LYS A 216 5.54 6.00 27.12
N ALA A 217 4.94 6.92 27.86
CA ALA A 217 5.53 8.20 28.20
C ALA A 217 6.71 8.05 29.20
N CYS A 218 6.68 7.01 30.03
CA CYS A 218 7.70 6.73 31.05
C CYS A 218 8.90 5.93 30.50
N GLY A 219 8.81 5.36 29.30
CA GLY A 219 9.78 4.38 28.75
C GLY A 219 10.58 4.86 27.52
N THR A 220 10.55 6.14 27.15
CA THR A 220 11.40 6.66 26.09
C THR A 220 12.84 6.85 26.59
N ASN A 221 13.60 5.75 26.69
CA ASN A 221 15.04 5.85 26.75
C ASN A 221 15.53 6.48 25.44
N SER A 222 16.10 7.69 25.55
CA SER A 222 16.51 8.53 24.42
C SER A 222 17.67 7.96 23.57
N ASP A 223 18.28 6.84 23.96
CA ASP A 223 19.48 6.29 23.35
C ASP A 223 19.42 4.77 23.15
N ASP A 224 18.45 4.29 22.36
CA ASP A 224 18.49 2.87 21.91
C ASP A 224 19.66 2.69 20.92
N PRO A 225 20.60 1.76 21.14
CA PRO A 225 21.69 1.48 20.20
C PRO A 225 21.23 1.19 18.77
N ALA A 226 20.01 0.70 18.59
CA ALA A 226 19.38 0.46 17.29
C ALA A 226 19.18 1.76 16.47
N ASP A 227 19.01 2.90 17.13
CA ASP A 227 18.82 4.21 16.47
C ASP A 227 20.10 4.72 15.75
N ASN A 228 21.27 4.16 16.08
CA ASN A 228 22.55 4.54 15.48
C ASN A 228 22.89 3.74 14.22
N ASP A 229 22.22 2.62 13.97
CA ASP A 229 22.49 1.79 12.80
C ASP A 229 21.92 2.44 11.51
N ASN A 230 22.72 2.38 10.45
CA ASN A 230 22.30 2.85 9.12
C ASN A 230 21.68 1.68 8.34
N ILE A 231 20.42 1.82 7.94
CA ILE A 231 19.67 0.80 7.21
C ILE A 231 20.39 0.38 5.92
N LEU A 232 20.92 1.33 5.14
CA LEU A 232 21.60 1.07 3.86
C LEU A 232 22.96 0.36 4.02
N LYS A 233 23.53 0.35 5.23
CA LYS A 233 24.78 -0.36 5.53
C LYS A 233 24.56 -1.72 6.18
N THR A 234 23.30 -2.11 6.38
CA THR A 234 22.94 -3.34 7.09
C THR A 234 22.60 -4.45 6.10
N PRO A 235 23.40 -5.52 5.99
CA PRO A 235 23.15 -6.60 5.03
C PRO A 235 21.78 -7.28 5.21
N THR A 236 21.29 -7.41 6.44
CA THR A 236 19.96 -7.97 6.74
C THR A 236 18.82 -7.21 6.04
N PHE A 237 19.00 -5.91 5.78
CA PHE A 237 18.04 -5.11 5.00
C PHE A 237 17.91 -5.60 3.55
N TYR A 238 19.03 -5.90 2.89
CA TYR A 238 19.00 -6.34 1.49
C TYR A 238 18.37 -7.73 1.35
N VAL A 239 18.65 -8.62 2.29
CA VAL A 239 18.01 -9.95 2.34
C VAL A 239 16.50 -9.82 2.55
N TYR A 240 16.06 -8.93 3.45
CA TYR A 240 14.65 -8.59 3.60
C TYR A 240 14.04 -8.07 2.29
N CYS A 241 14.75 -7.17 1.59
CA CYS A 241 14.28 -6.57 0.34
C CYS A 241 14.06 -7.62 -0.76
N ILE A 242 14.93 -8.63 -0.89
CA ILE A 242 14.78 -9.70 -1.89
C ILE A 242 13.44 -10.41 -1.69
N TRP A 243 13.13 -10.83 -0.47
CA TRP A 243 11.85 -11.45 -0.14
C TRP A 243 10.67 -10.51 -0.43
N ALA A 244 10.73 -9.26 0.04
CA ALA A 244 9.66 -8.30 -0.10
C ALA A 244 9.36 -7.97 -1.57
N ILE A 245 10.40 -7.77 -2.41
CA ILE A 245 10.28 -7.45 -3.84
C ILE A 245 9.52 -8.56 -4.56
N VAL A 246 9.85 -9.82 -4.31
CA VAL A 246 9.21 -10.97 -4.98
C VAL A 246 7.75 -11.08 -4.56
N VAL A 247 7.45 -11.04 -3.26
CA VAL A 247 6.06 -11.14 -2.76
C VAL A 247 5.20 -9.99 -3.28
N ILE A 248 5.75 -8.78 -3.32
CA ILE A 248 5.08 -7.60 -3.90
C ILE A 248 4.83 -7.81 -5.40
N ALA A 249 5.81 -8.30 -6.17
CA ALA A 249 5.66 -8.51 -7.60
C ALA A 249 4.54 -9.50 -7.92
N ILE A 250 4.42 -10.60 -7.14
CA ILE A 250 3.33 -11.57 -7.26
C ILE A 250 1.98 -10.92 -7.02
N GLY A 251 1.86 -10.14 -5.93
CA GLY A 251 0.62 -9.43 -5.62
C GLY A 251 0.22 -8.43 -6.69
N LEU A 252 1.17 -7.63 -7.19
CA LEU A 252 0.92 -6.64 -8.25
C LEU A 252 0.57 -7.29 -9.60
N ALA A 253 1.22 -8.42 -9.94
CA ALA A 253 0.89 -9.19 -11.15
C ALA A 253 -0.57 -9.67 -11.13
N THR A 254 -1.06 -10.07 -9.96
CA THR A 254 -2.45 -10.52 -9.77
C THR A 254 -3.40 -9.33 -9.74
N ILE A 255 -3.19 -8.34 -8.86
CA ILE A 255 -4.13 -7.22 -8.67
C ILE A 255 -4.29 -6.41 -9.96
N GLY A 256 -3.20 -6.14 -10.67
CA GLY A 256 -3.21 -5.35 -11.90
C GLY A 256 -3.95 -6.01 -13.07
N ASN A 257 -4.08 -7.35 -13.06
CA ASN A 257 -4.70 -8.11 -14.15
C ASN A 257 -5.90 -8.96 -13.69
N CYS A 258 -6.34 -8.84 -12.43
CA CYS A 258 -7.31 -9.72 -11.79
C CYS A 258 -8.59 -9.92 -12.61
N ALA A 259 -9.20 -8.85 -13.12
CA ALA A 259 -10.42 -8.93 -13.89
C ALA A 259 -10.20 -9.68 -15.24
N SER A 260 -9.10 -9.38 -15.94
CA SER A 260 -8.80 -10.03 -17.23
C SER A 260 -8.39 -11.49 -17.04
N ASP A 261 -7.62 -11.80 -16.01
CA ASP A 261 -7.21 -13.19 -15.73
C ASP A 261 -8.41 -14.04 -15.30
N ALA A 262 -9.35 -13.48 -14.51
CA ALA A 262 -10.60 -14.16 -14.15
C ALA A 262 -11.45 -14.50 -15.39
N GLN A 263 -11.54 -13.58 -16.36
CA GLN A 263 -12.23 -13.84 -17.61
C GLN A 263 -11.53 -14.93 -18.46
N LEU A 264 -10.18 -14.94 -18.49
CA LEU A 264 -9.41 -15.96 -19.19
C LEU A 264 -9.65 -17.37 -18.63
N VAL A 265 -9.94 -17.52 -17.34
CA VAL A 265 -10.28 -18.81 -16.72
C VAL A 265 -11.78 -19.11 -16.72
N GLY A 266 -12.59 -18.32 -17.47
CA GLY A 266 -13.99 -18.61 -17.78
C GLY A 266 -15.04 -17.94 -16.88
N PHE A 267 -14.68 -16.98 -16.02
CA PHE A 267 -15.65 -16.19 -15.27
C PHE A 267 -16.28 -15.09 -16.14
N ASP A 268 -17.54 -14.79 -15.89
CA ASP A 268 -18.23 -13.66 -16.50
C ASP A 268 -17.67 -12.31 -15.96
N VAL A 269 -17.95 -11.23 -16.68
CA VAL A 269 -17.45 -9.89 -16.36
C VAL A 269 -17.89 -9.41 -14.98
N GLY A 270 -19.13 -9.75 -14.57
CA GLY A 270 -19.68 -9.35 -13.26
C GLY A 270 -18.90 -9.97 -12.11
N PHE A 271 -18.70 -11.29 -12.16
CA PHE A 271 -17.91 -12.00 -11.14
C PHE A 271 -16.43 -11.56 -11.16
N ALA A 272 -15.84 -11.41 -12.36
CA ALA A 272 -14.45 -10.93 -12.49
C ALA A 272 -14.26 -9.56 -11.83
N THR A 273 -15.21 -8.66 -12.01
CA THR A 273 -15.19 -7.33 -11.37
C THR A 273 -15.34 -7.42 -9.84
N LEU A 274 -16.28 -8.23 -9.37
CA LEU A 274 -16.46 -8.48 -7.93
C LEU A 274 -15.18 -9.03 -7.29
N LEU A 275 -14.52 -9.99 -7.97
CA LEU A 275 -13.31 -10.64 -7.49
C LEU A 275 -12.17 -9.64 -7.25
N VAL A 276 -12.00 -8.61 -8.10
CA VAL A 276 -11.01 -7.53 -7.88
C VAL A 276 -11.24 -6.85 -6.53
N GLY A 277 -12.49 -6.52 -6.23
CA GLY A 277 -12.86 -5.90 -4.95
C GLY A 277 -12.58 -6.83 -3.75
N LEU A 278 -12.93 -8.11 -3.89
CA LEU A 278 -12.72 -9.11 -2.84
C LEU A 278 -11.22 -9.35 -2.58
N VAL A 279 -10.38 -9.44 -3.63
CA VAL A 279 -8.92 -9.58 -3.51
C VAL A 279 -8.31 -8.35 -2.82
N SER A 280 -8.77 -7.15 -3.16
CA SER A 280 -8.30 -5.92 -2.51
C SER A 280 -8.74 -5.84 -1.04
N THR A 281 -9.94 -6.33 -0.72
CA THR A 281 -10.41 -6.45 0.67
C THR A 281 -9.57 -7.45 1.45
N CYS A 282 -9.27 -8.60 0.83
CA CYS A 282 -8.39 -9.63 1.42
C CYS A 282 -7.00 -9.05 1.71
N ASN A 283 -6.44 -8.23 0.80
CA ASN A 283 -5.20 -7.48 1.03
C ASN A 283 -5.30 -6.56 2.26
N GLY A 284 -6.41 -5.87 2.43
CA GLY A 284 -6.65 -5.04 3.62
C GLY A 284 -6.72 -5.85 4.93
N LEU A 285 -7.46 -6.97 4.91
CA LEU A 285 -7.62 -7.86 6.07
C LEU A 285 -6.32 -8.57 6.44
N ALA A 286 -5.50 -8.94 5.46
CA ALA A 286 -4.21 -9.58 5.66
C ALA A 286 -3.30 -8.77 6.59
N ARG A 287 -3.37 -7.45 6.52
CA ARG A 287 -2.59 -6.56 7.40
C ARG A 287 -2.91 -6.76 8.88
N VAL A 288 -4.18 -6.95 9.21
CA VAL A 288 -4.62 -7.23 10.57
C VAL A 288 -4.18 -8.63 11.02
N ILE A 289 -4.37 -9.63 10.16
CA ILE A 289 -4.03 -11.03 10.45
C ILE A 289 -2.51 -11.20 10.62
N ILE A 290 -1.73 -10.67 9.67
CA ILE A 290 -0.27 -10.72 9.70
C ILE A 290 0.28 -9.90 10.87
N GLY A 291 -0.33 -8.75 11.20
CA GLY A 291 0.00 -7.98 12.39
C GLY A 291 -0.20 -8.76 13.68
N ALA A 292 -1.34 -9.43 13.83
CA ALA A 292 -1.62 -10.29 14.97
C ALA A 292 -0.69 -11.52 15.04
N LEU A 293 -0.33 -12.10 13.89
CA LEU A 293 0.64 -13.19 13.81
C LEU A 293 2.03 -12.70 14.25
N TYR A 294 2.44 -11.51 13.77
CA TYR A 294 3.71 -10.91 14.16
C TYR A 294 3.79 -10.67 15.68
N ASP A 295 2.73 -10.12 16.28
CA ASP A 295 2.69 -9.83 17.72
C ASP A 295 2.78 -11.11 18.57
N LYS A 296 2.26 -12.24 18.07
CA LYS A 296 2.32 -13.54 18.74
C LYS A 296 3.60 -14.35 18.48
N THR A 297 4.32 -14.00 17.41
CA THR A 297 5.48 -14.78 16.96
C THR A 297 6.72 -13.88 16.80
N ASN A 298 7.16 -13.66 15.59
CA ASN A 298 8.27 -12.75 15.24
C ASN A 298 8.34 -12.54 13.72
N VAL A 299 9.21 -11.61 13.29
CA VAL A 299 9.39 -11.26 11.86
C VAL A 299 9.71 -12.48 10.98
N LYS A 300 10.47 -13.44 11.46
CA LYS A 300 10.93 -14.61 10.67
C LYS A 300 9.77 -15.55 10.35
N VAL A 301 8.97 -15.87 11.37
CA VAL A 301 7.79 -16.74 11.23
C VAL A 301 6.78 -16.07 10.29
N THR A 302 6.59 -14.76 10.45
CA THR A 302 5.67 -14.00 9.61
C THR A 302 6.10 -13.98 8.15
N MET A 303 7.40 -13.74 7.87
CA MET A 303 7.94 -13.80 6.51
C MET A 303 7.82 -15.20 5.90
N LEU A 304 8.05 -16.26 6.70
CA LEU A 304 7.95 -17.64 6.24
C LEU A 304 6.50 -18.01 5.87
N VAL A 305 5.55 -17.68 6.74
CA VAL A 305 4.12 -17.93 6.49
C VAL A 305 3.66 -17.21 5.22
N ASP A 306 4.02 -15.94 5.09
CA ASP A 306 3.65 -15.11 3.95
C ASP A 306 4.29 -15.62 2.64
N GLY A 307 5.56 -16.07 2.70
CA GLY A 307 6.25 -16.71 1.56
C GLY A 307 5.61 -18.03 1.14
N ILE A 308 5.20 -18.87 2.10
CA ILE A 308 4.47 -20.13 1.80
C ILE A 308 3.14 -19.81 1.14
N VAL A 309 2.40 -18.81 1.63
CA VAL A 309 1.16 -18.36 1.00
C VAL A 309 1.40 -17.89 -0.43
N ALA A 310 2.50 -17.17 -0.70
CA ALA A 310 2.86 -16.74 -2.05
C ALA A 310 3.17 -17.92 -3.00
N ILE A 311 3.84 -18.97 -2.51
CA ILE A 311 4.08 -20.22 -3.27
C ILE A 311 2.73 -20.91 -3.58
N CYS A 312 1.87 -21.09 -2.58
CA CYS A 312 0.54 -21.67 -2.77
C CYS A 312 -0.29 -20.85 -3.76
N ALA A 313 -0.23 -19.52 -3.66
CA ALA A 313 -0.93 -18.59 -4.54
C ALA A 313 -0.56 -18.82 -6.01
N THR A 314 0.74 -18.80 -6.31
CA THR A 314 1.24 -19.00 -7.68
C THR A 314 0.95 -20.40 -8.20
N ALA A 315 1.07 -21.44 -7.35
CA ALA A 315 0.72 -22.83 -7.71
C ALA A 315 -0.77 -22.98 -8.05
N CYS A 316 -1.66 -22.37 -7.25
CA CYS A 316 -3.10 -22.39 -7.52
C CYS A 316 -3.44 -21.68 -8.85
N ILE A 317 -2.82 -20.52 -9.14
CA ILE A 317 -3.07 -19.79 -10.39
C ILE A 317 -2.55 -20.59 -11.60
N VAL A 318 -1.33 -21.14 -11.52
CA VAL A 318 -0.79 -22.01 -12.57
C VAL A 318 -1.69 -23.24 -12.77
N GLY A 319 -2.11 -23.88 -11.67
CA GLY A 319 -3.05 -25.00 -11.70
C GLY A 319 -4.37 -24.65 -12.38
N ALA A 320 -4.91 -23.44 -12.14
CA ALA A 320 -6.12 -22.98 -12.81
C ALA A 320 -5.97 -22.92 -14.34
N PHE A 321 -4.86 -22.32 -14.82
CA PHE A 321 -4.57 -22.22 -16.25
C PHE A 321 -4.28 -23.58 -16.90
N MET A 322 -3.65 -24.53 -16.17
CA MET A 322 -3.34 -25.86 -16.67
C MET A 322 -4.57 -26.77 -16.74
N THR A 323 -5.43 -26.72 -15.74
CA THR A 323 -6.54 -27.66 -15.57
C THR A 323 -7.89 -27.11 -16.05
N GLY A 324 -7.99 -25.78 -16.24
CA GLY A 324 -9.26 -25.11 -16.53
C GLY A 324 -10.20 -25.01 -15.31
N ILE A 325 -9.73 -25.36 -14.09
CA ILE A 325 -10.53 -25.26 -12.86
C ILE A 325 -10.52 -23.83 -12.37
N SER A 326 -11.52 -23.04 -12.75
CA SER A 326 -11.62 -21.61 -12.41
C SER A 326 -11.56 -21.31 -10.90
N GLY A 327 -12.07 -22.23 -10.05
CA GLY A 327 -12.02 -22.11 -8.59
C GLY A 327 -10.60 -22.00 -8.03
N LEU A 328 -9.61 -22.65 -8.66
CA LEU A 328 -8.21 -22.54 -8.26
C LEU A 328 -7.68 -21.13 -8.47
N TYR A 329 -8.12 -20.43 -9.52
CA TYR A 329 -7.75 -19.03 -9.73
C TYR A 329 -8.25 -18.14 -8.60
N VAL A 330 -9.49 -18.33 -8.15
CA VAL A 330 -10.07 -17.55 -7.03
C VAL A 330 -9.25 -17.74 -5.75
N VAL A 331 -8.92 -18.99 -5.41
CA VAL A 331 -8.08 -19.29 -4.23
C VAL A 331 -6.70 -18.65 -4.39
N GLY A 332 -6.06 -18.80 -5.54
CA GLY A 332 -4.75 -18.20 -5.82
C GLY A 332 -4.78 -16.67 -5.75
N ALA A 333 -5.81 -16.02 -6.30
CA ALA A 333 -5.96 -14.57 -6.25
C ALA A 333 -6.14 -14.05 -4.81
N PHE A 334 -6.94 -14.73 -3.98
CA PHE A 334 -7.05 -14.37 -2.56
C PHE A 334 -5.72 -14.54 -1.81
N CYS A 335 -5.00 -15.64 -2.06
CA CYS A 335 -3.67 -15.83 -1.47
C CYS A 335 -2.68 -14.75 -1.93
N CYS A 336 -2.71 -14.33 -3.21
CA CYS A 336 -1.90 -13.22 -3.71
C CYS A 336 -2.25 -11.88 -3.02
N GLY A 337 -3.54 -11.59 -2.87
CA GLY A 337 -4.00 -10.42 -2.14
C GLY A 337 -3.53 -10.45 -0.68
N PHE A 338 -3.61 -11.62 -0.04
CA PHE A 338 -3.19 -11.81 1.33
C PHE A 338 -1.69 -11.58 1.52
N CYS A 339 -0.84 -12.25 0.75
CA CYS A 339 0.62 -12.12 0.91
C CYS A 339 1.12 -10.70 0.58
N TYR A 340 0.56 -10.05 -0.45
CA TYR A 340 0.87 -8.64 -0.71
C TYR A 340 0.48 -7.73 0.45
N GLY A 341 -0.67 -8.00 1.10
CA GLY A 341 -1.14 -7.25 2.27
C GLY A 341 -0.23 -7.43 3.50
N GLY A 342 0.44 -8.56 3.64
CA GLY A 342 1.36 -8.84 4.73
C GLY A 342 2.63 -8.01 4.69
N VAL A 343 3.19 -7.76 3.50
CA VAL A 343 4.50 -7.09 3.34
C VAL A 343 4.60 -5.75 4.06
N PRO A 344 3.65 -4.78 3.95
CA PRO A 344 3.75 -3.50 4.66
C PRO A 344 3.80 -3.64 6.19
N VAL A 345 3.14 -4.64 6.73
CA VAL A 345 3.16 -4.91 8.19
C VAL A 345 4.53 -5.40 8.62
N VAL A 346 5.08 -6.37 7.88
CA VAL A 346 6.44 -6.90 8.13
C VAL A 346 7.46 -5.77 7.95
N ALA A 347 7.32 -4.91 6.93
CA ALA A 347 8.16 -3.75 6.68
C ALA A 347 8.19 -2.80 7.88
N SER A 348 7.02 -2.46 8.42
CA SER A 348 6.87 -1.60 9.59
C SER A 348 7.55 -2.20 10.83
N ALA A 349 7.27 -3.46 11.09
CA ALA A 349 7.79 -4.19 12.23
C ALA A 349 9.33 -4.39 12.16
N PHE A 350 9.84 -4.81 10.99
CA PHE A 350 11.27 -4.92 10.72
C PHE A 350 12.00 -3.59 10.93
N SER A 351 11.49 -2.51 10.31
CA SER A 351 12.10 -1.18 10.43
C SER A 351 12.19 -0.71 11.87
N ARG A 352 11.12 -0.89 12.66
CA ARG A 352 11.06 -0.42 14.04
C ARG A 352 11.92 -1.27 14.97
N GLN A 353 11.86 -2.59 14.82
CA GLN A 353 12.54 -3.51 15.72
C GLN A 353 14.06 -3.53 15.50
N ARG A 354 14.50 -3.40 14.23
CA ARG A 354 15.91 -3.45 13.85
C ARG A 354 16.64 -2.11 13.95
N PHE A 355 15.94 -1.01 13.65
CA PHE A 355 16.55 0.33 13.49
C PHE A 355 15.98 1.38 14.45
N GLY A 356 15.25 0.96 15.48
CA GLY A 356 14.73 1.84 16.53
C GLY A 356 13.62 2.78 16.07
N SER A 357 13.32 3.77 16.93
CA SER A 357 12.18 4.69 16.72
C SER A 357 12.60 6.05 16.17
N LYS A 358 13.83 6.50 16.43
CA LYS A 358 14.30 7.88 16.10
C LYS A 358 14.29 8.18 14.59
N ARG A 359 14.67 7.19 13.75
CA ARG A 359 14.70 7.30 12.29
C ARG A 359 13.63 6.46 11.62
N TYR A 360 12.65 5.96 12.38
CA TYR A 360 11.62 5.04 11.87
C TYR A 360 10.89 5.54 10.62
N PRO A 361 10.41 6.80 10.52
CA PRO A 361 9.73 7.27 9.31
C PRO A 361 10.61 7.21 8.06
N PHE A 362 11.90 7.54 8.18
CA PHE A 362 12.87 7.43 7.09
C PHE A 362 13.12 5.97 6.72
N ASN A 363 13.41 5.13 7.71
CA ASN A 363 13.71 3.71 7.49
C ASN A 363 12.53 2.98 6.87
N LEU A 364 11.30 3.27 7.31
CA LEU A 364 10.08 2.72 6.72
C LEU A 364 9.90 3.15 5.26
N SER A 365 10.19 4.40 4.93
CA SER A 365 10.15 4.87 3.55
C SER A 365 11.15 4.12 2.67
N VAL A 366 12.38 3.90 3.16
CA VAL A 366 13.40 3.13 2.44
C VAL A 366 12.97 1.69 2.21
N VAL A 367 12.40 1.03 3.23
CA VAL A 367 11.88 -0.35 3.10
C VAL A 367 10.72 -0.42 2.10
N ASN A 368 9.83 0.56 2.09
CA ASN A 368 8.70 0.62 1.17
C ASN A 368 9.11 0.82 -0.30
N PHE A 369 10.34 1.24 -0.60
CA PHE A 369 10.87 1.23 -1.97
C PHE A 369 10.89 -0.18 -2.58
N ALA A 370 10.78 -1.23 -1.79
CA ALA A 370 10.56 -2.59 -2.29
C ALA A 370 9.34 -2.68 -3.24
N ILE A 371 8.32 -1.80 -3.09
CA ILE A 371 7.16 -1.74 -4.01
C ILE A 371 7.58 -1.28 -5.40
N VAL A 372 8.49 -0.31 -5.50
CA VAL A 372 9.03 0.15 -6.79
C VAL A 372 9.76 -0.99 -7.48
N PHE A 373 10.66 -1.67 -6.77
CA PHE A 373 11.40 -2.79 -7.34
C PHE A 373 10.50 -3.99 -7.64
N GLY A 374 9.46 -4.25 -6.84
CA GLY A 374 8.44 -5.26 -7.12
C GLY A 374 7.65 -4.96 -8.39
N SER A 375 7.29 -3.68 -8.61
CA SER A 375 6.64 -3.24 -9.85
C SER A 375 7.56 -3.42 -11.06
N LEU A 376 8.85 -3.07 -10.94
CA LEU A 376 9.85 -3.28 -11.98
C LEU A 376 10.05 -4.78 -12.27
N LEU A 377 10.16 -5.61 -11.24
CA LEU A 377 10.26 -7.06 -11.40
C LEU A 377 9.04 -7.63 -12.15
N ASN A 378 7.84 -7.17 -11.82
CA ASN A 378 6.61 -7.57 -12.53
C ASN A 378 6.67 -7.19 -14.02
N ILE A 379 7.14 -5.98 -14.36
CA ILE A 379 7.34 -5.54 -15.76
C ILE A 379 8.36 -6.44 -16.46
N VAL A 380 9.50 -6.70 -15.82
CA VAL A 380 10.57 -7.55 -16.39
C VAL A 380 10.05 -8.97 -16.66
N VAL A 381 9.32 -9.58 -15.72
CA VAL A 381 8.78 -10.93 -15.91
C VAL A 381 7.75 -10.96 -17.04
N GLN A 382 6.88 -9.96 -17.14
CA GLN A 382 5.95 -9.85 -18.26
C GLN A 382 6.69 -9.68 -19.61
N ALA A 383 7.75 -8.90 -19.65
CA ALA A 383 8.59 -8.73 -20.83
C ALA A 383 9.34 -10.01 -21.24
N ILE A 384 9.82 -10.80 -20.28
CA ILE A 384 10.48 -12.09 -20.55
C ILE A 384 9.51 -13.08 -21.21
N VAL A 385 8.27 -13.14 -20.71
CA VAL A 385 7.23 -14.02 -21.27
C VAL A 385 6.83 -13.56 -22.68
N ASN A 386 6.95 -12.27 -22.97
CA ASN A 386 6.74 -11.61 -24.27
C ASN A 386 5.40 -11.98 -24.98
N ASP A 387 4.43 -12.46 -24.20
CA ASP A 387 3.07 -12.75 -24.64
C ASP A 387 2.09 -12.37 -23.54
N PRO A 388 1.34 -11.28 -23.69
CA PRO A 388 0.39 -10.82 -22.70
C PRO A 388 -0.74 -11.83 -22.38
N SER A 389 -0.99 -12.76 -23.30
CA SER A 389 -2.00 -13.82 -23.12
C SER A 389 -1.47 -15.01 -22.31
N ASN A 390 -0.14 -15.20 -22.27
CA ASN A 390 0.51 -16.30 -21.56
C ASN A 390 0.67 -15.99 -20.06
N ARG A 391 -0.45 -15.80 -19.38
CA ARG A 391 -0.48 -15.53 -17.95
C ARG A 391 0.13 -16.67 -17.12
N MET A 392 -0.03 -17.91 -17.59
CA MET A 392 0.59 -19.08 -16.96
C MET A 392 2.11 -18.96 -16.88
N GLY A 393 2.76 -18.52 -17.98
CA GLY A 393 4.22 -18.31 -18.00
C GLY A 393 4.69 -17.29 -16.96
N VAL A 394 3.94 -16.20 -16.79
CA VAL A 394 4.23 -15.19 -15.77
C VAL A 394 4.20 -15.81 -14.35
N PHE A 395 3.15 -16.56 -14.02
CA PHE A 395 3.01 -17.15 -12.69
C PHE A 395 3.94 -18.34 -12.44
N LEU A 396 4.40 -19.05 -13.48
CA LEU A 396 5.47 -20.05 -13.35
C LEU A 396 6.79 -19.41 -12.92
N ILE A 397 7.20 -18.31 -13.56
CA ILE A 397 8.41 -17.57 -13.18
C ILE A 397 8.25 -16.99 -11.76
N MET A 398 7.10 -16.35 -11.46
CA MET A 398 6.83 -15.80 -10.14
C MET A 398 6.84 -16.89 -9.05
N GLY A 399 6.34 -18.09 -9.35
CA GLY A 399 6.36 -19.24 -8.43
C GLY A 399 7.78 -19.73 -8.13
N ALA A 400 8.63 -19.82 -9.14
CA ALA A 400 10.05 -20.14 -8.93
C ALA A 400 10.75 -19.08 -8.06
N LEU A 401 10.50 -17.80 -8.32
CA LEU A 401 11.02 -16.71 -7.50
C LEU A 401 10.44 -16.74 -6.06
N ALA A 402 9.17 -17.11 -5.87
CA ALA A 402 8.56 -17.28 -4.56
C ALA A 402 9.25 -18.35 -3.73
N ILE A 403 9.61 -19.48 -4.34
CA ILE A 403 10.38 -20.55 -3.67
C ILE A 403 11.75 -20.02 -3.25
N ILE A 404 12.48 -19.37 -4.15
CA ILE A 404 13.81 -18.82 -3.87
C ILE A 404 13.73 -17.79 -2.74
N SER A 405 12.79 -16.84 -2.81
CA SER A 405 12.65 -15.82 -1.78
C SER A 405 12.17 -16.36 -0.42
N THR A 406 11.41 -17.44 -0.42
CA THR A 406 11.02 -18.11 0.83
C THR A 406 12.21 -18.86 1.46
N LEU A 407 13.08 -19.47 0.65
CA LEU A 407 14.34 -20.06 1.12
C LEU A 407 15.31 -18.98 1.66
N ASP A 408 15.28 -17.77 1.09
CA ASP A 408 16.08 -16.64 1.57
C ASP A 408 15.71 -16.25 3.03
N VAL A 409 14.51 -16.54 3.50
CA VAL A 409 14.12 -16.36 4.91
C VAL A 409 15.02 -17.14 5.87
N ILE A 410 15.62 -18.25 5.44
CA ILE A 410 16.59 -19.01 6.24
C ILE A 410 17.85 -18.18 6.46
N VAL A 411 18.36 -17.55 5.39
CA VAL A 411 19.52 -16.64 5.45
C VAL A 411 19.17 -15.43 6.32
N PHE A 412 18.03 -14.80 6.06
CA PHE A 412 17.50 -13.70 6.88
C PHE A 412 17.47 -14.07 8.36
N SER A 413 16.94 -15.24 8.70
CA SER A 413 16.83 -15.70 10.10
C SER A 413 18.17 -15.78 10.82
N LYS A 414 19.23 -16.28 10.15
CA LYS A 414 20.60 -16.35 10.71
C LYS A 414 21.17 -14.95 10.95
N MET A 415 21.01 -14.04 9.96
CA MET A 415 21.50 -12.67 10.04
C MET A 415 20.75 -11.87 11.08
N TRP A 416 19.43 -11.99 11.13
CA TRP A 416 18.55 -11.36 12.12
C TRP A 416 18.96 -11.74 13.55
N ASN A 417 19.18 -13.06 13.82
CA ASN A 417 19.59 -13.51 15.15
C ASN A 417 20.93 -12.93 15.58
N ARG A 418 21.88 -12.82 14.64
CA ARG A 418 23.17 -12.17 14.90
C ARG A 418 23.02 -10.70 15.26
N ASP A 419 22.23 -9.98 14.47
CA ASP A 419 21.99 -8.56 14.64
C ASP A 419 21.27 -8.27 15.97
N MET A 420 20.27 -9.07 16.33
CA MET A 420 19.52 -8.89 17.59
C MET A 420 20.38 -9.18 18.80
N ARG A 421 21.24 -10.22 18.78
CA ARG A 421 22.20 -10.49 19.87
C ARG A 421 23.20 -9.35 20.05
N ARG A 422 23.69 -8.77 18.94
CA ARG A 422 24.56 -7.58 19.00
C ARG A 422 23.85 -6.40 19.66
N LEU A 423 22.63 -6.09 19.27
CA LEU A 423 21.84 -4.99 19.85
C LEU A 423 21.58 -5.24 21.35
N GLU A 424 21.27 -6.47 21.74
CA GLU A 424 21.03 -6.84 23.13
C GLU A 424 22.29 -6.67 23.98
N SER A 425 23.46 -7.08 23.49
CA SER A 425 24.74 -6.86 24.19
C SER A 425 25.06 -5.37 24.34
N LEU A 426 24.76 -4.54 23.34
CA LEU A 426 24.97 -3.08 23.43
C LEU A 426 24.00 -2.44 24.45
N ARG A 427 22.76 -2.88 24.52
CA ARG A 427 21.77 -2.42 25.52
C ARG A 427 22.15 -2.78 26.94
N LEU A 428 22.79 -3.95 27.15
CA LEU A 428 23.29 -4.37 28.47
C LEU A 428 24.51 -3.54 28.92
N ASN A 429 25.38 -3.16 27.98
CA ASN A 429 26.56 -2.36 28.27
C ASN A 429 26.27 -0.86 28.44
N SER A 430 25.10 -0.38 28.08
CA SER A 430 24.64 1.00 28.22
C SER A 430 23.84 1.27 29.50
N LYS A 431 23.52 0.24 30.27
CA LYS A 431 22.94 0.28 31.62
C LYS A 431 24.03 0.29 32.69
#